data_05a278e704e4342808e6a4081abcae9a
#
_entry.id   05a278e704e4342808e6a4081abcae9a
#
_cell.length_a   1.000
_cell.length_b   1.000
_cell.length_c   1.000
_cell.angle_alpha   90.00
_cell.angle_beta   90.00
_cell.angle_gamma   90.00
#
_symmetry.space_group_name_H-M   'P 1'
#
loop_
_entity.id
_entity.type
_entity.pdbx_description
1 polymer ?
#
loop_
_entity_poly.entity_id
_entity_poly.type
_entity_poly.pdbx_seq_one_letter_code
_entity_poly.pdbx_strand_id
1 'polypeptide(L)'
;MIAEELLRAGRLDDALKALQEQVRSQPSNATLRIFLFQLLAVMGQWARAQNQLKVVGELDASALPMVQTYSTAIDCEALRREVFAGRLTPVILGQPAEWIAPLLQALSLDAEGHGEAAQALREQAFDAAPAVPGRIGEAPFAWLADADTRLGPVLEVIVNGRYAWLPMSNLRSLKVEAPSDLRDLVWLPAELTLANGGATVALLPARYAETVEHGDDAARLGRKTEWLDSGLPVGQRLFVTD
;
A
#
# COMPACT_ATOMS: atom_id res chain seq x y z
N MET A 1 0.50 23.02 -14.29
CA MET A 1 0.95 22.34 -15.58
C MET A 1 -0.21 21.56 -16.17
N ILE A 2 -0.24 21.37 -17.50
CA ILE A 2 -1.32 20.59 -18.17
C ILE A 2 -1.48 19.21 -17.53
N ALA A 3 -0.39 18.50 -17.22
CA ALA A 3 -0.45 17.20 -16.58
C ALA A 3 -1.12 17.23 -15.19
N GLU A 4 -0.90 18.25 -14.38
CA GLU A 4 -1.57 18.40 -13.07
C GLU A 4 -3.07 18.65 -13.20
N GLU A 5 -3.49 19.44 -14.19
CA GLU A 5 -4.91 19.68 -14.47
C GLU A 5 -5.61 18.39 -14.90
N LEU A 6 -4.96 17.60 -15.75
CA LEU A 6 -5.46 16.30 -16.19
C LEU A 6 -5.55 15.29 -15.03
N LEU A 7 -4.57 15.30 -14.11
CA LEU A 7 -4.63 14.51 -12.88
C LEU A 7 -5.79 14.93 -11.97
N ARG A 8 -5.99 16.24 -11.76
CA ARG A 8 -7.14 16.72 -10.99
C ARG A 8 -8.47 16.30 -11.63
N ALA A 9 -8.53 16.23 -12.95
CA ALA A 9 -9.67 15.75 -13.72
C ALA A 9 -9.79 14.21 -13.73
N GLY A 10 -8.86 13.46 -13.12
CA GLY A 10 -8.88 12.00 -13.08
C GLY A 10 -8.52 11.33 -14.41
N ARG A 11 -7.77 11.99 -15.27
CA ARG A 11 -7.39 11.51 -16.62
C ARG A 11 -5.92 11.07 -16.64
N LEU A 12 -5.64 9.88 -16.10
CA LEU A 12 -4.27 9.42 -15.89
C LEU A 12 -3.49 9.21 -17.19
N ASP A 13 -4.09 8.60 -18.20
CA ASP A 13 -3.41 8.34 -19.48
C ASP A 13 -3.06 9.63 -20.22
N ASP A 14 -3.93 10.62 -20.19
CA ASP A 14 -3.66 11.92 -20.82
C ASP A 14 -2.61 12.73 -20.05
N ALA A 15 -2.67 12.67 -18.70
CA ALA A 15 -1.64 13.25 -17.85
C ALA A 15 -0.26 12.63 -18.14
N LEU A 16 -0.21 11.31 -18.30
CA LEU A 16 1.01 10.57 -18.64
C LEU A 16 1.58 11.02 -20.00
N LYS A 17 0.74 11.10 -21.03
CA LYS A 17 1.17 11.58 -22.37
C LYS A 17 1.75 12.99 -22.29
N ALA A 18 1.02 13.93 -21.66
CA ALA A 18 1.46 15.31 -21.52
C ALA A 18 2.79 15.42 -20.75
N LEU A 19 2.94 14.66 -19.66
CA LEU A 19 4.16 14.67 -18.85
C LEU A 19 5.36 14.04 -19.59
N GLN A 20 5.14 12.99 -20.37
CA GLN A 20 6.19 12.38 -21.19
C GLN A 20 6.72 13.34 -22.26
N GLU A 21 5.86 14.16 -22.87
CA GLU A 21 6.29 15.19 -23.82
C GLU A 21 7.14 16.27 -23.14
N GLN A 22 6.76 16.69 -21.93
CA GLN A 22 7.55 17.63 -21.13
C GLN A 22 8.93 17.06 -20.77
N VAL A 23 8.99 15.77 -20.35
CA VAL A 23 10.27 15.10 -20.07
C VAL A 23 11.13 14.96 -21.32
N ARG A 24 10.54 14.70 -22.50
CA ARG A 24 11.29 14.67 -23.78
C ARG A 24 11.88 16.02 -24.14
N SER A 25 11.14 17.12 -23.90
CA SER A 25 11.63 18.47 -24.18
C SER A 25 12.69 18.95 -23.18
N GLN A 26 12.70 18.39 -21.96
CA GLN A 26 13.61 18.74 -20.87
C GLN A 26 14.19 17.49 -20.21
N PRO A 27 15.02 16.69 -20.89
CA PRO A 27 15.42 15.36 -20.44
C PRO A 27 16.28 15.36 -19.17
N SER A 28 16.95 16.46 -18.85
CA SER A 28 17.76 16.62 -17.63
C SER A 28 17.01 17.26 -16.46
N ASN A 29 15.71 17.53 -16.60
CA ASN A 29 14.91 18.11 -15.53
C ASN A 29 14.49 17.02 -14.53
N ALA A 30 15.21 16.94 -13.39
CA ALA A 30 14.95 15.95 -12.33
C ALA A 30 13.52 16.07 -11.75
N THR A 31 12.99 17.28 -11.59
CA THR A 31 11.64 17.52 -11.04
C THR A 31 10.55 16.89 -11.93
N LEU A 32 10.64 17.04 -13.26
CA LEU A 32 9.70 16.41 -14.18
C LEU A 32 9.80 14.88 -14.15
N ARG A 33 11.01 14.34 -13.98
CA ARG A 33 11.22 12.90 -13.87
C ARG A 33 10.70 12.34 -12.54
N ILE A 34 10.84 13.08 -11.44
CA ILE A 34 10.23 12.72 -10.15
C ILE A 34 8.71 12.68 -10.30
N PHE A 35 8.12 13.68 -10.93
CA PHE A 35 6.67 13.68 -11.20
C PHE A 35 6.25 12.50 -12.09
N LEU A 36 7.05 12.19 -13.12
CA LEU A 36 6.78 11.03 -13.98
C LEU A 36 6.88 9.70 -13.23
N PHE A 37 7.88 9.55 -12.37
CA PHE A 37 7.99 8.39 -11.47
C PHE A 37 6.73 8.22 -10.63
N GLN A 38 6.27 9.28 -9.98
CA GLN A 38 5.10 9.25 -9.11
C GLN A 38 3.83 8.86 -9.87
N LEU A 39 3.62 9.44 -11.05
CA LEU A 39 2.47 9.10 -11.90
C LEU A 39 2.51 7.65 -12.39
N LEU A 40 3.68 7.17 -12.80
CA LEU A 40 3.87 5.77 -13.18
C LEU A 40 3.61 4.80 -12.01
N ALA A 41 3.97 5.18 -10.78
CA ALA A 41 3.67 4.42 -9.58
C ALA A 41 2.16 4.36 -9.30
N VAL A 42 1.44 5.49 -9.42
CA VAL A 42 -0.03 5.50 -9.32
C VAL A 42 -0.67 4.57 -10.34
N MET A 43 -0.13 4.53 -11.55
CA MET A 43 -0.62 3.65 -12.63
C MET A 43 -0.13 2.20 -12.52
N GLY A 44 0.69 1.85 -11.51
CA GLY A 44 1.26 0.51 -11.34
C GLY A 44 2.29 0.12 -12.39
N GLN A 45 2.84 1.08 -13.13
CA GLN A 45 3.84 0.82 -14.16
C GLN A 45 5.26 0.72 -13.54
N TRP A 46 5.44 -0.25 -12.68
CA TRP A 46 6.56 -0.40 -11.76
C TRP A 46 7.93 -0.34 -12.42
N ALA A 47 8.16 -1.12 -13.48
CA ALA A 47 9.43 -1.12 -14.20
C ALA A 47 9.78 0.26 -14.81
N ARG A 48 8.77 0.98 -15.31
CA ARG A 48 8.96 2.32 -15.86
C ARG A 48 9.23 3.35 -14.75
N ALA A 49 8.52 3.22 -13.63
CA ALA A 49 8.75 4.05 -12.43
C ALA A 49 10.18 3.88 -11.91
N GLN A 50 10.65 2.63 -11.79
CA GLN A 50 12.01 2.30 -11.40
C GLN A 50 13.06 2.93 -12.31
N ASN A 51 12.83 2.90 -13.64
CA ASN A 51 13.73 3.53 -14.60
C ASN A 51 13.80 5.06 -14.42
N GLN A 52 12.68 5.72 -14.07
CA GLN A 52 12.73 7.16 -13.79
C GLN A 52 13.50 7.47 -12.52
N LEU A 53 13.33 6.70 -11.45
CA LEU A 53 14.09 6.83 -10.21
C LEU A 53 15.60 6.70 -10.45
N LYS A 54 16.02 5.70 -11.24
CA LYS A 54 17.44 5.54 -11.61
C LYS A 54 18.00 6.80 -12.27
N VAL A 55 17.31 7.33 -13.27
CA VAL A 55 17.75 8.55 -13.97
C VAL A 55 17.74 9.76 -13.03
N VAL A 56 16.76 9.88 -12.12
CA VAL A 56 16.75 10.95 -11.11
C VAL A 56 18.01 10.89 -10.24
N GLY A 57 18.41 9.72 -9.77
CA GLY A 57 19.63 9.55 -8.98
C GLY A 57 20.93 9.90 -9.72
N GLU A 58 20.94 9.73 -11.05
CA GLU A 58 22.07 10.14 -11.92
C GLU A 58 22.11 11.67 -12.14
N LEU A 59 20.94 12.33 -12.15
CA LEU A 59 20.82 13.77 -12.40
C LEU A 59 20.95 14.62 -11.13
N ASP A 60 20.53 14.11 -9.99
CA ASP A 60 20.47 14.83 -8.72
C ASP A 60 20.86 13.94 -7.55
N ALA A 61 22.09 14.11 -7.08
CA ALA A 61 22.61 13.37 -5.95
C ALA A 61 21.85 13.65 -4.64
N SER A 62 21.21 14.80 -4.49
CA SER A 62 20.40 15.14 -3.32
C SER A 62 19.11 14.31 -3.22
N ALA A 63 18.64 13.77 -4.34
CA ALA A 63 17.47 12.89 -4.42
C ALA A 63 17.77 11.42 -4.07
N LEU A 64 19.03 11.01 -3.88
CA LEU A 64 19.39 9.61 -3.63
C LEU A 64 18.64 8.94 -2.46
N PRO A 65 18.40 9.59 -1.30
CA PRO A 65 17.60 8.97 -0.24
C PRO A 65 16.16 8.64 -0.69
N MET A 66 15.53 9.56 -1.42
CA MET A 66 14.20 9.34 -2.01
C MET A 66 14.23 8.21 -3.04
N VAL A 67 15.22 8.22 -3.94
CA VAL A 67 15.41 7.17 -4.97
C VAL A 67 15.53 5.80 -4.31
N GLN A 68 16.38 5.65 -3.29
CA GLN A 68 16.57 4.39 -2.59
C GLN A 68 15.29 3.91 -1.89
N THR A 69 14.60 4.81 -1.20
CA THR A 69 13.36 4.49 -0.48
C THR A 69 12.30 3.95 -1.44
N TYR A 70 12.03 4.67 -2.52
CA TYR A 70 10.93 4.29 -3.42
C TYR A 70 11.31 3.20 -4.43
N SER A 71 12.59 3.03 -4.76
CA SER A 71 13.04 1.82 -5.48
C SER A 71 12.72 0.57 -4.68
N THR A 72 13.05 0.59 -3.38
CA THR A 72 12.74 -0.53 -2.49
C THR A 72 11.23 -0.71 -2.30
N ALA A 73 10.45 0.37 -2.22
CA ALA A 73 8.99 0.27 -2.14
C ALA A 73 8.37 -0.39 -3.38
N ILE A 74 8.90 -0.09 -4.58
CA ILE A 74 8.49 -0.76 -5.83
C ILE A 74 8.81 -2.26 -5.78
N ASP A 75 9.98 -2.65 -5.28
CA ASP A 75 10.34 -4.07 -5.13
C ASP A 75 9.39 -4.77 -4.13
N CYS A 76 8.97 -4.07 -3.08
CA CYS A 76 7.97 -4.57 -2.13
C CYS A 76 6.59 -4.79 -2.74
N GLU A 77 6.18 -4.03 -3.76
CA GLU A 77 4.91 -4.27 -4.47
C GLU A 77 4.90 -5.63 -5.21
N ALA A 78 6.05 -6.07 -5.73
CA ALA A 78 6.17 -7.40 -6.32
C ALA A 78 5.98 -8.50 -5.26
N LEU A 79 6.62 -8.36 -4.09
CA LEU A 79 6.45 -9.29 -2.97
C LEU A 79 5.00 -9.29 -2.45
N ARG A 80 4.41 -8.11 -2.30
CA ARG A 80 3.02 -7.92 -1.88
C ARG A 80 2.06 -8.69 -2.77
N ARG A 81 2.21 -8.58 -4.09
CA ARG A 81 1.41 -9.32 -5.07
C ARG A 81 1.55 -10.84 -4.90
N GLU A 82 2.76 -11.34 -4.68
CA GLU A 82 3.00 -12.77 -4.44
C GLU A 82 2.35 -13.26 -3.14
N VAL A 83 2.31 -12.41 -2.10
CA VAL A 83 1.63 -12.71 -0.84
C VAL A 83 0.12 -12.82 -1.04
N PHE A 84 -0.52 -11.82 -1.65
CA PHE A 84 -1.96 -11.85 -1.91
C PHE A 84 -2.39 -12.94 -2.91
N ALA A 85 -1.46 -13.40 -3.74
CA ALA A 85 -1.65 -14.57 -4.61
C ALA A 85 -1.38 -15.91 -3.88
N GLY A 86 -1.18 -15.91 -2.56
CA GLY A 86 -0.96 -17.13 -1.76
C GLY A 86 0.36 -17.86 -2.03
N ARG A 87 1.29 -17.25 -2.78
CA ARG A 87 2.55 -17.88 -3.18
C ARG A 87 3.72 -17.59 -2.24
N LEU A 88 3.65 -16.52 -1.46
CA LEU A 88 4.65 -16.13 -0.48
C LEU A 88 4.00 -15.83 0.88
N THR A 89 4.77 -16.06 1.94
CA THR A 89 4.40 -15.64 3.30
C THR A 89 5.09 -14.30 3.61
N PRO A 90 4.36 -13.28 4.07
CA PRO A 90 4.95 -12.01 4.47
C PRO A 90 5.78 -12.16 5.75
N VAL A 91 6.71 -11.24 5.99
CA VAL A 91 7.34 -11.10 7.30
C VAL A 91 6.28 -10.64 8.30
N ILE A 92 6.17 -11.31 9.45
CA ILE A 92 5.29 -10.87 10.55
C ILE A 92 6.12 -10.05 11.53
N LEU A 93 5.73 -8.80 11.77
CA LEU A 93 6.41 -7.91 12.71
C LEU A 93 5.90 -8.13 14.15
N GLY A 94 6.83 -8.27 15.06
CA GLY A 94 6.57 -8.52 16.47
C GLY A 94 6.52 -10.01 16.80
N GLN A 95 5.83 -10.36 17.89
CA GLN A 95 5.66 -11.76 18.26
C GLN A 95 4.63 -12.43 17.34
N PRO A 96 4.95 -13.59 16.76
CA PRO A 96 3.98 -14.35 15.98
C PRO A 96 2.77 -14.71 16.85
N ALA A 97 1.59 -14.42 16.36
CA ALA A 97 0.34 -14.82 16.99
C ALA A 97 -0.24 -16.02 16.25
N GLU A 98 -0.76 -17.01 16.99
CA GLU A 98 -1.24 -18.28 16.42
C GLU A 98 -2.36 -18.08 15.40
N TRP A 99 -3.20 -17.05 15.58
CA TRP A 99 -4.30 -16.75 14.67
C TRP A 99 -3.86 -16.26 13.28
N ILE A 100 -2.59 -15.88 13.09
CA ILE A 100 -2.07 -15.46 11.79
C ILE A 100 -1.87 -16.63 10.84
N ALA A 101 -1.53 -17.81 11.34
CA ALA A 101 -1.29 -18.98 10.52
C ALA A 101 -2.52 -19.40 9.68
N PRO A 102 -3.74 -19.52 10.24
CA PRO A 102 -4.93 -19.79 9.43
C PRO A 102 -5.27 -18.63 8.47
N LEU A 103 -4.99 -17.38 8.82
CA LEU A 103 -5.18 -16.25 7.91
C LEU A 103 -4.27 -16.34 6.66
N LEU A 104 -3.01 -16.72 6.85
CA LEU A 104 -2.07 -16.96 5.74
C LEU A 104 -2.45 -18.19 4.91
N GLN A 105 -2.91 -19.24 5.54
CA GLN A 105 -3.39 -20.43 4.84
C GLN A 105 -4.63 -20.14 3.99
N ALA A 106 -5.50 -19.24 4.45
CA ALA A 106 -6.67 -18.81 3.70
C ALA A 106 -6.29 -18.14 2.36
N LEU A 107 -5.18 -17.38 2.29
CA LEU A 107 -4.69 -16.82 1.02
C LEU A 107 -4.32 -17.91 0.01
N SER A 108 -3.67 -18.98 0.45
CA SER A 108 -3.31 -20.09 -0.44
C SER A 108 -4.55 -20.83 -0.93
N LEU A 109 -5.54 -21.06 -0.04
CA LEU A 109 -6.80 -21.69 -0.43
C LEU A 109 -7.62 -20.84 -1.40
N ASP A 110 -7.64 -19.52 -1.24
CA ASP A 110 -8.27 -18.60 -2.21
C ASP A 110 -7.63 -18.73 -3.59
N ALA A 111 -6.29 -18.78 -3.64
CA ALA A 111 -5.54 -18.95 -4.88
C ALA A 111 -5.79 -20.30 -5.58
N GLU A 112 -6.10 -21.35 -4.80
CA GLU A 112 -6.45 -22.68 -5.27
C GLU A 112 -7.94 -22.81 -5.64
N GLY A 113 -8.75 -21.75 -5.44
CA GLY A 113 -10.19 -21.73 -5.72
C GLY A 113 -11.05 -22.37 -4.62
N HIS A 114 -10.50 -22.58 -3.43
CA HIS A 114 -11.19 -23.17 -2.27
C HIS A 114 -11.79 -22.10 -1.35
N GLY A 115 -12.58 -21.17 -1.91
CA GLY A 115 -13.07 -19.97 -1.22
C GLY A 115 -13.87 -20.24 0.07
N GLU A 116 -14.71 -21.28 0.11
CA GLU A 116 -15.44 -21.65 1.34
C GLU A 116 -14.49 -22.06 2.47
N ALA A 117 -13.48 -22.87 2.17
CA ALA A 117 -12.48 -23.28 3.14
C ALA A 117 -11.60 -22.10 3.59
N ALA A 118 -11.25 -21.22 2.67
CA ALA A 118 -10.54 -19.98 2.98
C ALA A 118 -11.34 -19.06 3.91
N GLN A 119 -12.65 -18.93 3.66
CA GLN A 119 -13.54 -18.15 4.53
C GLN A 119 -13.62 -18.74 5.94
N ALA A 120 -13.78 -20.04 6.07
CA ALA A 120 -13.81 -20.71 7.38
C ALA A 120 -12.52 -20.47 8.18
N LEU A 121 -11.36 -20.50 7.52
CA LEU A 121 -10.08 -20.19 8.18
C LEU A 121 -9.96 -18.71 8.59
N ARG A 122 -10.48 -17.77 7.79
CA ARG A 122 -10.52 -16.35 8.18
C ARG A 122 -11.41 -16.14 9.41
N GLU A 123 -12.60 -16.75 9.44
CA GLU A 123 -13.50 -16.69 10.59
C GLU A 123 -12.80 -17.24 11.86
N GLN A 124 -12.16 -18.40 11.76
CA GLN A 124 -11.37 -18.96 12.86
C GLN A 124 -10.24 -18.02 13.31
N ALA A 125 -9.54 -17.39 12.35
CA ALA A 125 -8.47 -16.44 12.65
C ALA A 125 -9.01 -15.21 13.39
N PHE A 126 -10.14 -14.66 12.96
CA PHE A 126 -10.74 -13.47 13.57
C PHE A 126 -11.33 -13.74 14.94
N ASP A 127 -11.95 -14.90 15.14
CA ASP A 127 -12.44 -15.34 16.46
C ASP A 127 -11.31 -15.48 17.49
N ALA A 128 -10.11 -15.88 17.03
CA ALA A 128 -8.93 -16.04 17.87
C ALA A 128 -8.09 -14.76 18.02
N ALA A 129 -8.29 -13.79 17.13
CA ALA A 129 -7.55 -12.52 17.16
C ALA A 129 -8.00 -11.66 18.35
N PRO A 130 -7.07 -11.06 19.12
CA PRO A 130 -7.46 -10.19 20.22
C PRO A 130 -8.10 -8.91 19.70
N ALA A 131 -9.24 -8.53 20.26
CA ALA A 131 -9.78 -7.19 20.10
C ALA A 131 -8.81 -6.17 20.70
N VAL A 132 -8.40 -5.17 19.92
CA VAL A 132 -7.44 -4.15 20.35
C VAL A 132 -8.18 -2.82 20.45
N PRO A 133 -8.55 -2.38 21.65
CA PRO A 133 -9.19 -1.07 21.83
C PRO A 133 -8.21 0.06 21.61
N GLY A 134 -8.73 1.20 21.16
CA GLY A 134 -7.91 2.38 20.89
C GLY A 134 -8.74 3.63 20.68
N ARG A 135 -8.12 4.59 19.98
CA ARG A 135 -8.76 5.88 19.64
C ARG A 135 -8.29 6.35 18.27
N ILE A 136 -9.19 6.93 17.51
CA ILE A 136 -8.88 7.69 16.28
C ILE A 136 -9.21 9.16 16.59
N GLY A 137 -8.18 9.98 16.77
CA GLY A 137 -8.36 11.31 17.35
C GLY A 137 -8.99 11.21 18.74
N GLU A 138 -10.18 11.79 18.93
CA GLU A 138 -10.92 11.74 20.19
C GLU A 138 -11.93 10.57 20.27
N ALA A 139 -12.22 9.90 19.16
CA ALA A 139 -13.21 8.83 19.09
C ALA A 139 -12.62 7.48 19.55
N PRO A 140 -13.15 6.87 20.65
CA PRO A 140 -12.72 5.54 21.05
C PRO A 140 -13.32 4.47 20.14
N PHE A 141 -12.65 3.32 20.08
CA PHE A 141 -13.14 2.10 19.45
C PHE A 141 -12.77 0.87 20.32
N ALA A 142 -13.56 -0.20 20.24
CA ALA A 142 -13.26 -1.46 20.93
C ALA A 142 -12.35 -2.36 20.09
N TRP A 143 -12.41 -2.26 18.78
CA TRP A 143 -11.56 -3.00 17.83
C TRP A 143 -11.36 -2.21 16.55
N LEU A 144 -10.29 -2.53 15.81
CA LEU A 144 -9.95 -1.96 14.51
C LEU A 144 -9.52 -3.07 13.58
N ALA A 145 -10.00 -3.05 12.34
CA ALA A 145 -9.61 -4.00 11.31
C ALA A 145 -9.54 -3.33 9.93
N ASP A 146 -8.74 -3.90 9.02
CA ASP A 146 -8.80 -3.56 7.61
C ASP A 146 -10.13 -4.08 7.02
N ALA A 147 -10.74 -3.33 6.12
CA ALA A 147 -11.97 -3.75 5.45
C ALA A 147 -11.74 -4.89 4.44
N ASP A 148 -10.50 -5.15 4.04
CA ASP A 148 -10.12 -6.37 3.31
C ASP A 148 -10.05 -7.54 4.28
N THR A 149 -10.99 -8.48 4.16
CA THR A 149 -11.08 -9.67 5.03
C THR A 149 -9.88 -10.61 4.90
N ARG A 150 -9.02 -10.44 3.91
CA ARG A 150 -7.74 -11.15 3.81
C ARG A 150 -6.72 -10.66 4.85
N LEU A 151 -6.92 -9.46 5.38
CA LEU A 151 -6.07 -8.80 6.38
C LEU A 151 -6.74 -8.76 7.76
N GLY A 152 -7.97 -8.24 7.85
CA GLY A 152 -8.65 -8.05 9.13
C GLY A 152 -7.81 -7.22 10.12
N PRO A 153 -7.44 -7.75 11.33
CA PRO A 153 -6.69 -7.00 12.34
C PRO A 153 -5.16 -6.96 12.06
N VAL A 154 -4.80 -6.80 10.78
CA VAL A 154 -3.42 -6.71 10.31
C VAL A 154 -3.21 -5.42 9.52
N LEU A 155 -2.12 -4.72 9.78
CA LEU A 155 -1.64 -3.57 9.01
C LEU A 155 -0.52 -4.00 8.07
N GLU A 156 -0.64 -3.73 6.77
CA GLU A 156 0.48 -3.87 5.83
C GLU A 156 1.45 -2.71 6.00
N VAL A 157 2.74 -3.01 6.06
CA VAL A 157 3.79 -2.01 6.22
C VAL A 157 5.02 -2.34 5.37
N ILE A 158 5.72 -1.31 4.93
CA ILE A 158 7.08 -1.42 4.40
C ILE A 158 8.00 -0.73 5.42
N VAL A 159 8.79 -1.52 6.13
CA VAL A 159 9.70 -1.06 7.18
C VAL A 159 11.11 -1.54 6.89
N ASN A 160 12.09 -0.65 6.98
CA ASN A 160 13.50 -0.95 6.71
C ASN A 160 13.71 -1.69 5.37
N GLY A 161 12.94 -1.29 4.36
CA GLY A 161 13.00 -1.85 3.02
C GLY A 161 12.41 -3.25 2.87
N ARG A 162 11.56 -3.69 3.80
CA ARG A 162 10.90 -5.00 3.76
C ARG A 162 9.40 -4.86 3.84
N TYR A 163 8.69 -5.54 2.97
CA TYR A 163 7.25 -5.72 3.09
C TYR A 163 6.93 -6.66 4.24
N ALA A 164 6.01 -6.26 5.10
CA ALA A 164 5.65 -7.01 6.29
C ALA A 164 4.18 -6.80 6.67
N TRP A 165 3.66 -7.73 7.44
CA TRP A 165 2.37 -7.65 8.13
C TRP A 165 2.59 -7.36 9.61
N LEU A 166 1.94 -6.33 10.11
CA LEU A 166 1.97 -5.94 11.52
C LEU A 166 0.61 -6.22 12.13
N PRO A 167 0.46 -7.24 13.00
CA PRO A 167 -0.75 -7.43 13.79
C PRO A 167 -1.07 -6.14 14.58
N MET A 168 -2.33 -5.70 14.57
CA MET A 168 -2.72 -4.48 15.28
C MET A 168 -2.46 -4.58 16.79
N SER A 169 -2.46 -5.79 17.35
CA SER A 169 -2.05 -6.04 18.75
C SER A 169 -0.58 -5.70 19.05
N ASN A 170 0.27 -5.66 18.03
CA ASN A 170 1.68 -5.27 18.15
C ASN A 170 1.91 -3.77 17.89
N LEU A 171 0.85 -3.02 17.60
CA LEU A 171 0.87 -1.58 17.35
C LEU A 171 0.36 -0.82 18.57
N ARG A 172 1.13 0.15 19.06
CA ARG A 172 0.73 1.07 20.12
C ARG A 172 0.17 2.39 19.60
N SER A 173 0.81 2.94 18.56
CA SER A 173 0.32 4.13 17.88
C SER A 173 0.74 4.17 16.43
N LEU A 174 -0.12 4.78 15.64
CA LEU A 174 0.09 5.07 14.23
C LEU A 174 -0.19 6.56 14.02
N LYS A 175 0.77 7.26 13.41
CA LYS A 175 0.57 8.64 12.96
C LYS A 175 0.80 8.72 11.48
N VAL A 176 -0.14 9.32 10.78
CA VAL A 176 -0.07 9.61 9.35
C VAL A 176 -0.37 11.08 9.12
N GLU A 177 0.23 11.64 8.09
CA GLU A 177 -0.10 12.98 7.60
C GLU A 177 -0.93 12.87 6.33
N ALA A 178 -1.65 13.94 5.99
CA ALA A 178 -2.36 14.01 4.73
C ALA A 178 -1.37 13.88 3.55
N PRO A 179 -1.72 13.18 2.46
CA PRO A 179 -0.87 13.06 1.29
C PRO A 179 -0.44 14.44 0.77
N SER A 180 0.85 14.66 0.60
CA SER A 180 1.44 15.88 0.06
C SER A 180 1.96 15.69 -1.37
N ASP A 181 2.44 14.49 -1.68
CA ASP A 181 2.95 14.07 -2.97
C ASP A 181 2.03 13.01 -3.62
N LEU A 182 2.08 12.91 -4.95
CA LEU A 182 1.29 11.92 -5.67
C LEU A 182 1.67 10.46 -5.29
N ARG A 183 2.92 10.22 -4.91
CA ARG A 183 3.41 8.91 -4.42
C ARG A 183 2.79 8.51 -3.09
N ASP A 184 2.34 9.47 -2.26
CA ASP A 184 1.72 9.19 -0.97
C ASP A 184 0.34 8.54 -1.14
N LEU A 185 -0.28 8.69 -2.32
CA LEU A 185 -1.48 7.95 -2.71
C LEU A 185 -1.22 6.45 -2.96
N VAL A 186 0.06 6.06 -3.07
CA VAL A 186 0.49 4.66 -3.23
C VAL A 186 1.10 4.13 -1.94
N TRP A 187 2.01 4.91 -1.33
CA TRP A 187 2.74 4.58 -0.11
C TRP A 187 2.70 5.77 0.84
N LEU A 188 1.78 5.72 1.79
CA LEU A 188 1.58 6.79 2.77
C LEU A 188 2.67 6.70 3.85
N PRO A 189 3.50 7.74 4.05
CA PRO A 189 4.47 7.77 5.14
C PRO A 189 3.77 7.74 6.50
N ALA A 190 4.32 6.96 7.43
CA ALA A 190 3.77 6.80 8.75
C ALA A 190 4.85 6.69 9.83
N GLU A 191 4.55 7.18 11.02
CA GLU A 191 5.31 6.91 12.23
C GLU A 191 4.59 5.82 13.04
N LEU A 192 5.31 4.77 13.36
CA LEU A 192 4.80 3.64 14.14
C LEU A 192 5.49 3.61 15.51
N THR A 193 4.70 3.41 16.57
CA THR A 193 5.22 2.96 17.85
C THR A 193 4.67 1.56 18.11
N LEU A 194 5.56 0.60 18.31
CA LEU A 194 5.20 -0.79 18.55
C LEU A 194 4.82 -1.00 20.02
N ALA A 195 4.10 -2.08 20.33
CA ALA A 195 3.68 -2.42 21.69
C ALA A 195 4.87 -2.58 22.68
N ASN A 196 6.04 -3.00 22.18
CA ASN A 196 7.28 -3.09 22.97
C ASN A 196 7.98 -1.73 23.19
N GLY A 197 7.41 -0.61 22.72
CA GLY A 197 7.96 0.74 22.84
C GLY A 197 8.94 1.14 21.73
N GLY A 198 9.29 0.26 20.81
CA GLY A 198 10.12 0.59 19.66
C GLY A 198 9.39 1.56 18.72
N ALA A 199 10.10 2.59 18.24
CA ALA A 199 9.58 3.54 17.26
C ALA A 199 10.28 3.37 15.92
N THR A 200 9.54 3.49 14.82
CA THR A 200 10.06 3.39 13.46
C THR A 200 9.21 4.19 12.49
N VAL A 201 9.78 4.52 11.35
CA VAL A 201 9.03 5.05 10.21
C VAL A 201 8.73 3.92 9.22
N ALA A 202 7.60 4.01 8.57
CA ALA A 202 7.12 3.05 7.59
C ALA A 202 6.50 3.73 6.38
N LEU A 203 6.37 3.00 5.30
CA LEU A 203 5.44 3.32 4.22
C LEU A 203 4.27 2.34 4.32
N LEU A 204 3.06 2.87 4.32
CA LEU A 204 1.83 2.07 4.30
C LEU A 204 1.31 1.98 2.87
N PRO A 205 1.06 0.78 2.31
CA PRO A 205 0.31 0.67 1.08
C PRO A 205 -1.06 1.36 1.24
N ALA A 206 -1.25 2.51 0.60
CA ALA A 206 -2.44 3.35 0.77
C ALA A 206 -3.66 2.83 -0.01
N ARG A 207 -3.44 1.86 -0.89
CA ARG A 207 -4.48 1.25 -1.75
C ARG A 207 -4.47 -0.26 -1.60
N TYR A 208 -5.60 -0.88 -1.91
CA TYR A 208 -5.73 -2.33 -1.98
C TYR A 208 -4.89 -2.93 -3.11
N ALA A 209 -4.47 -4.17 -2.94
CA ALA A 209 -3.56 -4.87 -3.86
C ALA A 209 -4.12 -4.95 -5.30
N GLU A 210 -5.43 -5.18 -5.42
CA GLU A 210 -6.14 -5.34 -6.70
C GLU A 210 -6.32 -4.03 -7.49
N THR A 211 -6.04 -2.87 -6.87
CA THR A 211 -6.34 -1.54 -7.44
C THR A 211 -5.65 -1.29 -8.77
N VAL A 212 -4.41 -1.76 -8.94
CA VAL A 212 -3.65 -1.54 -10.17
C VAL A 212 -4.27 -2.29 -11.35
N GLU A 213 -4.71 -3.53 -11.14
CA GLU A 213 -5.19 -4.40 -12.19
C GLU A 213 -6.67 -4.18 -12.51
N HIS A 214 -7.49 -3.90 -11.49
CA HIS A 214 -8.94 -3.87 -11.60
C HIS A 214 -9.58 -2.51 -11.33
N GLY A 215 -8.84 -1.57 -10.72
CA GLY A 215 -9.35 -0.23 -10.43
C GLY A 215 -9.34 0.70 -11.64
N ASP A 216 -10.31 1.60 -11.70
CA ASP A 216 -10.29 2.73 -12.63
C ASP A 216 -9.36 3.86 -12.14
N ASP A 217 -9.29 4.95 -12.88
CA ASP A 217 -8.44 6.10 -12.54
C ASP A 217 -8.79 6.73 -11.18
N ALA A 218 -10.06 6.75 -10.80
CA ALA A 218 -10.48 7.27 -9.50
C ALA A 218 -10.02 6.36 -8.35
N ALA A 219 -10.12 5.05 -8.51
CA ALA A 219 -9.61 4.08 -7.55
C ALA A 219 -8.07 4.14 -7.45
N ARG A 220 -7.36 4.23 -8.59
CA ARG A 220 -5.89 4.38 -8.61
C ARG A 220 -5.41 5.65 -7.93
N LEU A 221 -6.20 6.73 -8.02
CA LEU A 221 -5.94 8.01 -7.33
C LEU A 221 -6.40 8.02 -5.85
N GLY A 222 -6.89 6.90 -5.32
CA GLY A 222 -7.38 6.83 -3.94
C GLY A 222 -8.59 7.72 -3.67
N ARG A 223 -9.42 8.02 -4.68
CA ARG A 223 -10.61 8.89 -4.55
C ARG A 223 -11.89 8.14 -4.26
N LYS A 224 -11.83 6.81 -4.32
CA LYS A 224 -12.94 5.92 -3.98
C LYS A 224 -12.41 4.58 -3.50
N THR A 225 -13.31 3.84 -2.87
CA THR A 225 -13.17 2.43 -2.57
C THR A 225 -14.41 1.72 -3.09
N GLU A 226 -14.23 0.61 -3.75
CA GLU A 226 -15.34 -0.24 -4.22
C GLU A 226 -14.94 -1.71 -4.11
N TRP A 227 -15.93 -2.59 -4.15
CA TRP A 227 -15.73 -4.03 -4.11
C TRP A 227 -16.04 -4.62 -5.47
N LEU A 228 -15.15 -5.46 -5.96
CA LEU A 228 -15.35 -6.25 -7.17
C LEU A 228 -16.44 -7.32 -6.94
N ASP A 229 -16.97 -7.92 -8.00
CA ASP A 229 -17.90 -9.04 -7.91
C ASP A 229 -17.31 -10.26 -7.15
N SER A 230 -15.99 -10.36 -7.12
CA SER A 230 -15.24 -11.33 -6.32
C SER A 230 -15.24 -11.03 -4.81
N GLY A 231 -15.77 -9.88 -4.37
CA GLY A 231 -15.70 -9.42 -2.99
C GLY A 231 -14.37 -8.76 -2.60
N LEU A 232 -13.40 -8.66 -3.51
CA LEU A 232 -12.11 -8.01 -3.25
C LEU A 232 -12.22 -6.49 -3.38
N PRO A 233 -11.64 -5.71 -2.45
CA PRO A 233 -11.67 -4.25 -2.51
C PRO A 233 -10.62 -3.71 -3.47
N VAL A 234 -10.96 -2.57 -4.11
CA VAL A 234 -10.07 -1.75 -4.92
C VAL A 234 -10.19 -0.28 -4.51
N GLY A 235 -9.14 0.49 -4.70
CA GLY A 235 -9.08 1.90 -4.35
C GLY A 235 -8.42 2.16 -3.01
N GLN A 236 -8.83 3.23 -2.35
CA GLN A 236 -8.28 3.67 -1.07
C GLN A 236 -8.54 2.64 0.02
N ARG A 237 -7.54 2.38 0.84
CA ARG A 237 -7.66 1.50 2.00
C ARG A 237 -8.62 2.08 3.03
N LEU A 238 -9.47 1.23 3.57
CA LEU A 238 -10.41 1.54 4.65
C LEU A 238 -10.13 0.68 5.87
N PHE A 239 -10.27 1.29 7.02
CA PHE A 239 -10.32 0.59 8.30
C PHE A 239 -11.73 0.68 8.85
N VAL A 240 -12.17 -0.36 9.54
CA VAL A 240 -13.49 -0.47 10.14
C VAL A 240 -13.36 -0.67 11.65
N THR A 241 -14.33 -0.16 12.39
CA THR A 241 -14.45 -0.27 13.86
C THR A 241 -15.88 -0.64 14.24
N ASP A 242 -16.16 -0.82 15.55
CA ASP A 242 -17.49 -0.88 16.13
C ASP A 242 -18.23 0.45 16.08
#